data_de635a08ba6706e8f9983b8bd3d5dd90
#
_entry.id   de635a08ba6706e8f9983b8bd3d5dd90
#
_cell.length_a   1.000
_cell.length_b   1.000
_cell.length_c   1.000
_cell.angle_alpha   90.00
_cell.angle_beta   90.00
_cell.angle_gamma   90.00
#
_symmetry.space_group_name_H-M   'P 1'
#
loop_
_entity.id
_entity.type
_entity.pdbx_description
1 polymer ?
#
loop_
_entity_poly.entity_id
_entity_poly.type
_entity_poly.pdbx_seq_one_letter_code
_entity_poly.pdbx_strand_id
1 'polypeptide(L)'
;TGYVYQLDTGNNFDGSNINAQFQTPDMDYGDNGLRKSLYAVKANIEPEGTNNNLKLRIRYDFESTDVPQPSPFNVGNLSSAAVFGSSTSIFGTSIFGAVTLPSKRMIVTGSGFSNNFRFFTNDTDASYSVNGMFVSFIAGGRR
;
A
#
# COMPACT_ATOMS: atom_id res chain seq x y z
N THR A 1 8.45 -1.94 -39.36
CA THR A 1 7.82 -0.81 -38.66
C THR A 1 8.33 -0.77 -37.24
N GLY A 2 9.20 0.20 -36.93
CA GLY A 2 9.70 0.43 -35.57
C GLY A 2 8.82 1.44 -34.84
N TYR A 3 8.58 1.19 -33.56
CA TYR A 3 7.92 2.14 -32.67
C TYR A 3 8.98 2.91 -31.89
N VAL A 4 8.76 4.21 -31.68
CA VAL A 4 9.58 5.04 -30.80
C VAL A 4 8.75 5.32 -29.55
N TYR A 5 9.26 4.91 -28.38
CA TYR A 5 8.61 5.12 -27.11
C TYR A 5 9.28 6.28 -26.36
N GLN A 6 8.48 7.12 -25.75
CA GLN A 6 8.95 8.13 -24.80
C GLN A 6 9.05 7.49 -23.43
N LEU A 7 10.23 7.55 -22.82
CA LEU A 7 10.44 7.06 -21.45
C LEU A 7 9.94 8.08 -20.42
N ASP A 8 9.58 7.58 -19.25
CA ASP A 8 9.15 8.38 -18.07
C ASP A 8 7.94 9.28 -18.31
N THR A 9 7.00 8.84 -19.15
CA THR A 9 5.73 9.54 -19.35
C THR A 9 4.54 8.62 -19.19
N GLY A 10 3.54 9.09 -18.41
CA GLY A 10 2.29 8.37 -18.17
C GLY A 10 2.43 7.24 -17.13
N ASN A 11 1.32 6.55 -16.90
CA ASN A 11 1.16 5.52 -15.85
C ASN A 11 1.01 4.11 -16.44
N ASN A 12 1.46 3.88 -17.68
CA ASN A 12 1.35 2.57 -18.34
C ASN A 12 2.46 2.38 -19.39
N PHE A 13 2.68 1.13 -19.77
CA PHE A 13 3.53 0.76 -20.89
C PHE A 13 2.66 0.50 -22.12
N ASP A 14 2.48 1.52 -22.98
CA ASP A 14 1.68 1.43 -24.20
C ASP A 14 0.28 0.82 -23.96
N GLY A 15 -0.41 1.35 -22.94
CA GLY A 15 -1.72 0.87 -22.50
C GLY A 15 -1.70 -0.39 -21.62
N SER A 16 -0.53 -0.99 -21.39
CA SER A 16 -0.41 -2.15 -20.52
C SER A 16 -0.20 -1.75 -19.06
N ASN A 17 -0.75 -2.54 -18.15
CA ASN A 17 -0.63 -2.32 -16.72
C ASN A 17 0.81 -2.36 -16.24
N ILE A 18 1.13 -1.52 -15.27
CA ILE A 18 2.39 -1.61 -14.51
C ILE A 18 2.16 -2.39 -13.24
N ASN A 19 2.90 -3.49 -13.07
CA ASN A 19 2.92 -4.24 -11.82
C ASN A 19 3.95 -3.63 -10.87
N ALA A 20 3.48 -2.75 -9.97
CA ALA A 20 4.29 -2.13 -8.96
C ALA A 20 4.09 -2.84 -7.62
N GLN A 21 5.20 -3.18 -6.93
CA GLN A 21 5.15 -3.83 -5.63
C GLN A 21 6.31 -3.44 -4.73
N PHE A 22 6.01 -3.35 -3.45
CA PHE A 22 6.97 -3.18 -2.38
C PHE A 22 6.67 -4.19 -1.27
N GLN A 23 7.69 -4.92 -0.80
CA GLN A 23 7.53 -5.91 0.26
C GLN A 23 8.58 -5.70 1.35
N THR A 24 8.14 -5.77 2.62
CA THR A 24 9.04 -5.78 3.77
C THR A 24 9.63 -7.18 3.98
N PRO A 25 10.77 -7.30 4.66
CA PRO A 25 11.20 -8.59 5.20
C PRO A 25 10.19 -9.12 6.23
N ASP A 26 10.33 -10.40 6.61
CA ASP A 26 9.60 -10.94 7.75
C ASP A 26 10.08 -10.32 9.05
N MET A 27 9.14 -9.80 9.83
CA MET A 27 9.39 -9.07 11.07
C MET A 27 8.81 -9.81 12.26
N ASP A 28 9.60 -9.99 13.30
CA ASP A 28 9.23 -10.64 14.56
C ASP A 28 9.04 -9.65 15.72
N TYR A 29 9.30 -8.35 15.47
CA TYR A 29 9.22 -7.28 16.47
C TYR A 29 10.10 -7.51 17.72
N GLY A 30 11.20 -8.21 17.53
CA GLY A 30 12.19 -8.46 18.59
C GLY A 30 11.89 -9.65 19.50
N ASP A 31 10.77 -10.36 19.31
CA ASP A 31 10.47 -11.62 20.03
C ASP A 31 9.78 -12.61 19.08
N ASN A 32 10.55 -13.54 18.53
CA ASN A 32 10.07 -14.59 17.63
C ASN A 32 9.34 -15.75 18.34
N GLY A 33 9.40 -15.80 19.66
CA GLY A 33 8.68 -16.78 20.48
C GLY A 33 7.27 -16.34 20.87
N LEU A 34 6.91 -15.09 20.60
CA LEU A 34 5.63 -14.51 20.96
C LEU A 34 4.73 -14.41 19.73
N ARG A 35 3.54 -14.99 19.81
CA ARG A 35 2.54 -14.88 18.76
C ARG A 35 1.89 -13.50 18.78
N LYS A 36 1.76 -12.85 17.62
CA LYS A 36 1.17 -11.53 17.45
C LYS A 36 -0.11 -11.65 16.61
N SER A 37 -1.21 -11.14 17.14
CA SER A 37 -2.49 -11.02 16.42
C SER A 37 -2.62 -9.59 15.92
N LEU A 38 -2.53 -9.38 14.61
CA LEU A 38 -2.65 -8.07 14.00
C LEU A 38 -4.12 -7.67 13.93
N TYR A 39 -4.44 -6.41 14.22
CA TYR A 39 -5.79 -5.87 14.10
C TYR A 39 -5.88 -4.58 13.30
N ALA A 40 -4.79 -3.83 13.16
CA ALA A 40 -4.78 -2.65 12.31
C ALA A 40 -3.37 -2.37 11.75
N VAL A 41 -3.35 -1.89 10.54
CA VAL A 41 -2.16 -1.30 9.89
C VAL A 41 -2.51 0.12 9.47
N LYS A 42 -1.70 1.08 9.87
CA LYS A 42 -1.79 2.47 9.46
C LYS A 42 -0.58 2.79 8.58
N ALA A 43 -0.82 3.07 7.31
CA ALA A 43 0.23 3.39 6.35
C ALA A 43 0.15 4.86 5.94
N ASN A 44 1.30 5.51 5.87
CA ASN A 44 1.46 6.84 5.30
C ASN A 44 1.84 6.68 3.84
N ILE A 45 0.90 6.99 2.94
CA ILE A 45 1.03 6.77 1.51
C ILE A 45 0.82 8.11 0.82
N GLU A 46 1.74 8.47 -0.05
CA GLU A 46 1.69 9.68 -0.85
C GLU A 46 1.41 9.28 -2.30
N PRO A 47 0.19 9.55 -2.82
CA PRO A 47 -0.15 9.28 -4.20
C PRO A 47 0.32 10.43 -5.11
N GLU A 48 0.80 10.10 -6.29
CA GLU A 48 1.11 11.08 -7.34
C GLU A 48 -0.13 11.49 -8.17
N GLY A 49 -1.23 10.79 -7.98
CA GLY A 49 -2.51 11.05 -8.61
C GLY A 49 -3.60 10.21 -7.98
N THR A 50 -4.64 9.88 -8.73
CA THR A 50 -5.69 8.99 -8.25
C THR A 50 -5.26 7.54 -8.42
N ASN A 51 -5.28 6.78 -7.33
CA ASN A 51 -5.08 5.34 -7.33
C ASN A 51 -6.14 4.67 -6.45
N ASN A 52 -6.91 3.75 -7.02
CA ASN A 52 -8.03 3.09 -6.35
C ASN A 52 -7.79 1.59 -6.12
N ASN A 53 -6.67 1.06 -6.62
CA ASN A 53 -6.40 -0.37 -6.69
C ASN A 53 -5.25 -0.84 -5.80
N LEU A 54 -4.67 0.07 -5.01
CA LEU A 54 -3.60 -0.31 -4.09
C LEU A 54 -4.11 -1.30 -3.05
N LYS A 55 -3.41 -2.43 -2.93
CA LYS A 55 -3.70 -3.51 -2.00
C LYS A 55 -2.56 -3.75 -1.05
N LEU A 56 -2.91 -4.12 0.17
CA LEU A 56 -1.99 -4.61 1.20
C LEU A 56 -2.20 -6.11 1.37
N ARG A 57 -1.17 -6.89 1.17
CA ARG A 57 -1.11 -8.33 1.49
C ARG A 57 -0.25 -8.53 2.72
N ILE A 58 -0.75 -9.28 3.67
CA ILE A 58 -0.02 -9.68 4.87
C ILE A 58 0.22 -11.19 4.80
N ARG A 59 1.43 -11.62 5.13
CA ARG A 59 1.78 -13.02 5.22
C ARG A 59 2.40 -13.30 6.58
N TYR A 60 2.06 -14.45 7.12
CA TYR A 60 2.47 -14.91 8.44
C TYR A 60 3.39 -16.11 8.33
N ASP A 61 4.37 -16.15 9.24
CA ASP A 61 5.28 -17.29 9.45
C ASP A 61 5.95 -17.77 8.16
N PHE A 62 6.57 -16.84 7.43
CA PHE A 62 7.29 -17.09 6.16
C PHE A 62 6.37 -17.70 5.07
N GLU A 63 5.12 -17.27 5.03
CA GLU A 63 4.08 -17.81 4.12
C GLU A 63 3.79 -19.31 4.32
N SER A 64 3.96 -19.81 5.56
CA SER A 64 3.65 -21.20 5.89
C SER A 64 2.23 -21.60 5.51
N THR A 65 2.07 -22.76 4.93
CA THR A 65 0.76 -23.34 4.60
C THR A 65 -0.01 -23.80 5.83
N ASP A 66 0.66 -23.98 6.95
CA ASP A 66 0.06 -24.40 8.21
C ASP A 66 -0.65 -23.28 8.95
N VAL A 67 -0.43 -22.03 8.51
CA VAL A 67 -1.04 -20.83 9.09
C VAL A 67 -2.01 -20.23 8.08
N PRO A 68 -3.27 -19.95 8.46
CA PRO A 68 -4.21 -19.28 7.56
C PRO A 68 -3.68 -17.91 7.10
N GLN A 69 -3.58 -17.76 5.79
CA GLN A 69 -3.10 -16.53 5.17
C GLN A 69 -4.29 -15.68 4.72
N PRO A 70 -4.44 -14.43 5.18
CA PRO A 70 -5.57 -13.60 4.80
C PRO A 70 -5.49 -13.19 3.33
N SER A 71 -6.66 -12.94 2.75
CA SER A 71 -6.77 -12.30 1.44
C SER A 71 -6.22 -10.86 1.49
N PRO A 72 -5.76 -10.32 0.36
CA PRO A 72 -5.31 -8.94 0.31
C PRO A 72 -6.39 -7.94 0.75
N PHE A 73 -5.99 -6.94 1.51
CA PHE A 73 -6.84 -5.85 1.98
C PHE A 73 -6.77 -4.66 1.02
N ASN A 74 -7.90 -4.01 0.74
CA ASN A 74 -7.88 -2.77 -0.01
C ASN A 74 -7.40 -1.62 0.87
N VAL A 75 -6.48 -0.81 0.35
CA VAL A 75 -6.01 0.40 1.02
C VAL A 75 -7.06 1.52 0.93
N GLY A 76 -7.97 1.43 -0.03
CA GLY A 76 -8.97 2.43 -0.34
C GLY A 76 -8.47 3.46 -1.33
N ASN A 77 -9.33 4.41 -1.65
CA ASN A 77 -9.03 5.42 -2.66
C ASN A 77 -7.93 6.35 -2.17
N LEU A 78 -6.94 6.55 -3.02
CA LEU A 78 -5.87 7.51 -2.87
C LEU A 78 -6.06 8.61 -3.92
N SER A 79 -5.89 9.86 -3.54
CA SER A 79 -5.90 10.99 -4.47
C SER A 79 -4.89 12.03 -4.00
N SER A 80 -4.15 12.59 -4.93
CA SER A 80 -3.32 13.76 -4.65
C SER A 80 -4.20 15.01 -4.43
N ALA A 81 -3.66 16.00 -3.73
CA ALA A 81 -4.30 17.31 -3.68
C ALA A 81 -4.29 17.98 -5.05
N ALA A 82 -5.23 18.90 -5.27
CA ALA A 82 -5.25 19.73 -6.47
C ALA A 82 -4.01 20.62 -6.51
N VAL A 83 -3.33 20.65 -7.65
CA VAL A 83 -2.15 21.50 -7.89
C VAL A 83 -2.59 22.83 -8.47
N PHE A 84 -2.08 23.94 -7.92
CA PHE A 84 -2.38 25.28 -8.42
C PHE A 84 -1.86 25.41 -9.87
N GLY A 85 -2.71 25.90 -10.78
CA GLY A 85 -2.37 26.06 -12.20
C GLY A 85 -2.62 24.83 -13.08
N SER A 86 -3.10 23.72 -12.52
CA SER A 86 -3.58 22.60 -13.34
C SER A 86 -4.91 22.93 -14.00
N SER A 87 -5.10 22.55 -15.27
CA SER A 87 -6.34 22.74 -16.00
C SER A 87 -7.53 21.97 -15.41
N THR A 88 -7.25 20.97 -14.56
CA THR A 88 -8.25 20.16 -13.85
C THR A 88 -8.58 20.69 -12.45
N SER A 89 -7.86 21.70 -11.99
CA SER A 89 -8.03 22.28 -10.65
C SER A 89 -8.92 23.52 -10.71
N ILE A 90 -10.20 23.33 -10.43
CA ILE A 90 -11.23 24.38 -10.52
C ILE A 90 -11.41 25.05 -9.16
N PHE A 91 -11.31 26.39 -9.13
CA PHE A 91 -11.54 27.19 -7.94
C PHE A 91 -12.99 27.00 -7.43
N GLY A 92 -13.14 26.73 -6.13
CA GLY A 92 -14.45 26.46 -5.52
C GLY A 92 -14.92 25.00 -5.59
N THR A 93 -14.25 24.16 -6.37
CA THR A 93 -14.59 22.73 -6.49
C THR A 93 -13.42 21.84 -6.02
N SER A 94 -12.20 22.24 -6.32
CA SER A 94 -11.00 21.50 -5.97
C SER A 94 -10.49 21.90 -4.58
N ILE A 95 -10.09 20.92 -3.80
CA ILE A 95 -9.51 21.15 -2.46
C ILE A 95 -8.02 21.48 -2.65
N PHE A 96 -7.68 22.74 -2.46
CA PHE A 96 -6.30 23.22 -2.41
C PHE A 96 -5.83 23.16 -0.95
N GLY A 97 -5.03 22.19 -0.64
CA GLY A 97 -4.44 22.04 0.69
C GLY A 97 -3.15 21.24 0.61
N ALA A 98 -2.19 21.59 1.46
CA ALA A 98 -1.06 20.71 1.66
C ALA A 98 -1.59 19.37 2.17
N VAL A 99 -1.40 18.34 1.38
CA VAL A 99 -1.68 16.99 1.83
C VAL A 99 -0.64 16.67 2.89
N THR A 100 -1.03 16.85 4.13
CA THR A 100 -0.40 16.05 5.19
C THR A 100 -0.49 14.61 4.73
N LEU A 101 0.65 13.93 4.66
CA LEU A 101 0.80 12.55 4.21
C LEU A 101 -0.48 11.74 4.49
N PRO A 102 -1.21 11.31 3.46
CA PRO A 102 -2.51 10.67 3.67
C PRO A 102 -2.28 9.37 4.44
N SER A 103 -2.75 9.37 5.65
CA SER A 103 -2.63 8.23 6.54
C SER A 103 -3.85 7.33 6.36
N LYS A 104 -3.65 6.16 5.80
CA LYS A 104 -4.70 5.16 5.61
C LYS A 104 -4.63 4.10 6.70
N ARG A 105 -5.73 3.94 7.44
CA ARG A 105 -5.88 2.87 8.43
C ARG A 105 -6.69 1.72 7.83
N MET A 106 -6.10 0.54 7.82
CA MET A 106 -6.73 -0.70 7.39
C MET A 106 -6.97 -1.59 8.59
N ILE A 107 -8.17 -2.11 8.72
CA ILE A 107 -8.46 -3.17 9.67
C ILE A 107 -8.01 -4.48 9.04
N VAL A 108 -7.15 -5.19 9.71
CA VAL A 108 -6.53 -6.42 9.23
C VAL A 108 -6.80 -7.56 10.19
N THR A 109 -6.62 -8.78 9.73
CA THR A 109 -6.83 -9.99 10.52
C THR A 109 -5.67 -10.95 10.32
N GLY A 110 -5.49 -11.84 11.28
CA GLY A 110 -4.51 -12.90 11.24
C GLY A 110 -3.53 -12.83 12.40
N SER A 111 -2.79 -13.91 12.60
CA SER A 111 -1.81 -14.01 13.66
C SER A 111 -0.67 -14.95 13.28
N GLY A 112 0.53 -14.62 13.73
CA GLY A 112 1.73 -15.39 13.51
C GLY A 112 2.84 -14.97 14.46
N PHE A 113 3.97 -15.65 14.41
CA PHE A 113 5.18 -15.30 15.14
C PHE A 113 6.00 -14.24 14.41
N SER A 114 5.99 -14.32 13.06
CA SER A 114 6.52 -13.29 12.16
C SER A 114 5.47 -12.90 11.13
N ASN A 115 5.66 -11.75 10.51
CA ASN A 115 4.83 -11.34 9.37
C ASN A 115 5.58 -10.41 8.43
N ASN A 116 5.15 -10.39 7.18
CA ASN A 116 5.59 -9.41 6.19
C ASN A 116 4.39 -8.68 5.56
N PHE A 117 4.66 -7.53 5.01
CA PHE A 117 3.69 -6.65 4.36
C PHE A 117 4.11 -6.41 2.92
N ARG A 118 3.17 -6.59 2.00
CA ARG A 118 3.39 -6.31 0.59
C ARG A 118 2.32 -5.36 0.08
N PHE A 119 2.72 -4.17 -0.32
CA PHE A 119 1.89 -3.24 -1.08
C PHE A 119 2.06 -3.54 -2.56
N PHE A 120 0.96 -3.61 -3.29
CA PHE A 120 1.04 -3.90 -4.73
C PHE A 120 -0.16 -3.34 -5.49
N THR A 121 0.09 -2.97 -6.74
CA THR A 121 -0.90 -2.66 -7.76
C THR A 121 -0.54 -3.38 -9.06
N ASN A 122 -1.53 -3.57 -9.93
CA ASN A 122 -1.33 -4.05 -11.29
C ASN A 122 -2.40 -3.37 -12.17
N ASP A 123 -2.17 -2.11 -12.46
CA ASP A 123 -3.12 -1.25 -13.18
C ASP A 123 -2.40 -0.12 -13.92
N THR A 124 -3.18 0.81 -14.45
CA THR A 124 -2.72 2.04 -15.11
C THR A 124 -2.96 3.28 -14.26
N ASP A 125 -3.30 3.12 -12.98
CA ASP A 125 -3.50 4.23 -12.04
C ASP A 125 -2.16 4.91 -11.71
N ALA A 126 -2.25 6.08 -11.11
CA ALA A 126 -1.07 6.86 -10.74
C ALA A 126 -0.18 6.12 -9.73
N SER A 127 1.10 6.41 -9.79
CA SER A 127 2.10 5.88 -8.85
C SER A 127 1.88 6.39 -7.42
N TYR A 128 2.54 5.75 -6.48
CA TYR A 128 2.45 6.07 -5.06
C TYR A 128 3.78 5.79 -4.34
N SER A 129 4.00 6.49 -3.24
CA SER A 129 5.12 6.26 -2.32
C SER A 129 4.60 5.81 -0.95
N VAL A 130 5.21 4.78 -0.38
CA VAL A 130 4.93 4.34 1.00
C VAL A 130 6.01 4.89 1.90
N ASN A 131 5.69 5.94 2.67
CA ASN A 131 6.65 6.67 3.50
C ASN A 131 6.84 6.07 4.88
N GLY A 132 5.87 5.30 5.37
CA GLY A 132 5.96 4.66 6.67
C GLY A 132 4.74 3.81 6.98
N MET A 133 4.90 2.93 7.95
CA MET A 133 3.84 2.04 8.37
C MET A 133 3.89 1.83 9.89
N PHE A 134 2.72 1.87 10.52
CA PHE A 134 2.51 1.56 11.92
C PHE A 134 1.63 0.32 12.01
N VAL A 135 2.10 -0.67 12.75
CA VAL A 135 1.41 -1.94 12.92
C VAL A 135 0.90 -2.04 14.35
N SER A 136 -0.38 -2.33 14.48
CA SER A 136 -1.02 -2.54 15.78
C SER A 136 -1.34 -4.02 15.95
N PHE A 137 -0.83 -4.61 17.00
CA PHE A 137 -1.04 -6.02 17.31
C PHE A 137 -1.27 -6.25 18.81
N ILE A 138 -1.87 -7.38 19.12
CA ILE A 138 -2.01 -7.89 20.49
C ILE A 138 -1.04 -9.06 20.65
N ALA A 139 -0.24 -9.01 21.70
CA ALA A 139 0.64 -10.10 22.05
C ALA A 139 -0.20 -11.29 22.58
N GLY A 140 0.03 -12.45 22.00
CA GLY A 140 -0.65 -13.71 22.33
C GLY A 140 0.22 -14.66 23.13
N GLY A 141 -0.09 -15.96 23.05
CA GLY A 141 0.67 -17.01 23.71
C GLY A 141 2.10 -17.16 23.19
N ARG A 142 2.98 -17.62 24.04
CA ARG A 142 4.33 -18.06 23.69
C ARG A 142 4.31 -19.48 23.12
N ARG A 143 5.28 -19.74 22.25
CA ARG A 143 5.59 -21.08 21.72
C ARG A 143 6.26 -21.92 22.77
#